data_6e3a544e834931ce1eb2e37f2a4124df
#
_entry.id   6e3a544e834931ce1eb2e37f2a4124df
#
_cell.length_a   1.000
_cell.length_b   1.000
_cell.length_c   1.000
_cell.angle_alpha   90.00
_cell.angle_beta   90.00
_cell.angle_gamma   90.00
#
_symmetry.space_group_name_H-M   'P 1'
#
loop_
_entity.id
_entity.type
_entity.pdbx_description
1 polymer ?
#
loop_
_entity_poly.entity_id
_entity_poly.type
_entity_poly.pdbx_seq_one_letter_code
_entity_poly.pdbx_strand_id
1 'polypeptide(L)'
;MVSVDFDTFRVIGVYMPNLLAKIPYWEALIAGLSLQSSKRALAIGDFNTCRPYVDEAGAIDATSHYLDAIEQIGFRDLWRHRHPDRREYSWFSTRNNGFRIDHAFLSQELAACAGTVHYSHEERVAGLSDHTPLILELAGDGAGPPAVKAGKHRHQLSDPVKIS
;
A
#
# COMPACT_ATOMS: atom_id res chain seq x y z
N MET A 1 12.57 -8.34 8.60
CA MET A 1 12.53 -6.88 8.44
C MET A 1 13.94 -6.32 8.43
N VAL A 2 14.20 -5.30 7.64
CA VAL A 2 15.46 -4.56 7.55
C VAL A 2 15.15 -3.06 7.61
N SER A 3 15.99 -2.26 8.26
CA SER A 3 15.80 -0.80 8.30
C SER A 3 17.01 -0.08 7.70
N VAL A 4 16.74 1.01 7.00
CA VAL A 4 17.74 1.89 6.41
C VAL A 4 17.39 3.32 6.77
N ASP A 5 18.35 4.06 7.31
CA ASP A 5 18.23 5.49 7.58
C ASP A 5 18.80 6.28 6.39
N PHE A 6 17.97 7.16 5.84
CA PHE A 6 18.38 8.21 4.93
C PHE A 6 18.47 9.52 5.72
N ASP A 7 19.09 10.55 5.16
CA ASP A 7 19.30 11.84 5.86
C ASP A 7 17.99 12.45 6.38
N THR A 8 16.88 12.25 5.66
CA THR A 8 15.61 12.93 5.93
C THR A 8 14.46 11.99 6.31
N PHE A 9 14.62 10.67 6.18
CA PHE A 9 13.59 9.69 6.54
C PHE A 9 14.17 8.29 6.77
N ARG A 10 13.39 7.43 7.42
CA ARG A 10 13.72 6.01 7.61
C ARG A 10 12.82 5.12 6.76
N VAL A 11 13.40 4.08 6.16
CA VAL A 11 12.67 2.99 5.50
C VAL A 11 12.81 1.71 6.31
N ILE A 12 11.70 1.02 6.54
CA ILE A 12 11.64 -0.32 7.09
C ILE A 12 11.09 -1.23 5.99
N GLY A 13 11.97 -2.07 5.43
CA GLY A 13 11.59 -3.14 4.51
C GLY A 13 10.96 -4.30 5.28
N VAL A 14 9.75 -4.68 4.89
CA VAL A 14 8.94 -5.70 5.56
C VAL A 14 8.82 -6.94 4.69
N TYR A 15 9.08 -8.10 5.28
CA TYR A 15 8.67 -9.41 4.79
C TYR A 15 8.26 -10.23 6.00
N MET A 16 6.97 -10.52 6.12
CA MET A 16 6.41 -11.26 7.25
C MET A 16 6.15 -12.72 6.90
N PRO A 17 6.35 -13.65 7.83
CA PRO A 17 5.95 -15.05 7.61
C PRO A 17 4.43 -15.17 7.46
N ASN A 18 4.00 -16.32 6.95
CA ASN A 18 2.57 -16.63 6.79
C ASN A 18 1.92 -16.98 8.14
N LEU A 19 0.59 -16.86 8.16
CA LEU A 19 -0.29 -17.24 9.27
C LEU A 19 0.08 -16.55 10.60
N LEU A 20 -0.09 -17.24 11.72
CA LEU A 20 0.15 -16.67 13.04
C LEU A 20 1.62 -16.45 13.39
N ALA A 21 2.55 -17.05 12.63
CA ALA A 21 3.98 -16.85 12.83
C ALA A 21 4.41 -15.38 12.61
N LYS A 22 3.58 -14.56 11.96
CA LYS A 22 3.85 -13.12 11.77
C LYS A 22 3.56 -12.26 13.00
N ILE A 23 2.83 -12.75 14.01
CA ILE A 23 2.42 -11.98 15.19
C ILE A 23 3.59 -11.27 15.87
N PRO A 24 4.69 -11.94 16.27
CA PRO A 24 5.81 -11.26 16.91
C PRO A 24 6.49 -10.22 16.00
N TYR A 25 6.41 -10.39 14.66
CA TYR A 25 6.92 -9.40 13.72
C TYR A 25 6.04 -8.16 13.65
N TRP A 26 4.71 -8.33 13.73
CA TRP A 26 3.77 -7.22 13.83
C TRP A 26 3.99 -6.41 15.11
N GLU A 27 4.12 -7.09 16.26
CA GLU A 27 4.36 -6.45 17.55
C GLU A 27 5.67 -5.66 17.55
N ALA A 28 6.74 -6.26 17.02
CA ALA A 28 8.04 -5.60 16.91
C ALA A 28 7.99 -4.39 15.95
N LEU A 29 7.28 -4.51 14.82
CA LEU A 29 7.12 -3.42 13.87
C LEU A 29 6.36 -2.25 14.49
N ILE A 30 5.23 -2.50 15.11
CA ILE A 30 4.39 -1.46 15.75
C ILE A 30 5.16 -0.78 16.87
N ALA A 31 5.86 -1.53 17.73
CA ALA A 31 6.71 -0.97 18.78
C ALA A 31 7.81 -0.07 18.19
N GLY A 32 8.48 -0.53 17.13
CA GLY A 32 9.50 0.25 16.43
C GLY A 32 8.96 1.53 15.78
N LEU A 33 7.80 1.44 15.12
CA LEU A 33 7.15 2.57 14.46
C LEU A 33 6.57 3.58 15.47
N SER A 34 6.09 3.14 16.63
CA SER A 34 5.60 4.03 17.68
C SER A 34 6.68 5.02 18.14
N LEU A 35 7.94 4.61 18.13
CA LEU A 35 9.09 5.47 18.42
C LEU A 35 9.42 6.45 17.27
N GLN A 36 8.82 6.24 16.10
CA GLN A 36 9.04 7.04 14.88
C GLN A 36 7.79 7.82 14.45
N SER A 37 6.69 7.78 15.21
CA SER A 37 5.41 8.38 14.82
C SER A 37 5.50 9.91 14.56
N SER A 38 6.45 10.59 15.22
CA SER A 38 6.76 12.01 15.01
C SER A 38 7.91 12.27 14.03
N LYS A 39 8.35 11.25 13.28
CA LYS A 39 9.45 11.36 12.33
C LYS A 39 9.00 10.88 10.95
N ARG A 40 9.71 11.30 9.91
CA ARG A 40 9.48 10.82 8.55
C ARG A 40 9.93 9.36 8.43
N ALA A 41 8.97 8.44 8.37
CA ALA A 41 9.24 7.01 8.31
C ALA A 41 8.26 6.28 7.39
N LEU A 42 8.72 5.21 6.78
CA LEU A 42 8.01 4.34 5.84
C LEU A 42 8.24 2.88 6.23
N ALA A 43 7.17 2.09 6.36
CA ALA A 43 7.22 0.62 6.34
C ALA A 43 6.61 0.13 5.04
N ILE A 44 7.37 -0.62 4.23
CA ILE A 44 6.94 -1.08 2.91
C ILE A 44 7.36 -2.53 2.66
N GLY A 45 6.51 -3.31 1.99
CA GLY A 45 6.79 -4.69 1.59
C GLY A 45 5.62 -5.63 1.76
N ASP A 46 5.93 -6.93 1.89
CA ASP A 46 4.96 -7.99 2.08
C ASP A 46 4.67 -8.20 3.58
N PHE A 47 3.46 -7.85 3.98
CA PHE A 47 2.96 -8.01 5.35
C PHE A 47 2.23 -9.35 5.54
N ASN A 48 1.99 -10.09 4.46
CA ASN A 48 1.20 -11.33 4.48
C ASN A 48 -0.14 -11.18 5.23
N THR A 49 -0.70 -9.98 5.22
CA THR A 49 -1.91 -9.57 5.97
C THR A 49 -2.76 -8.66 5.09
N CYS A 50 -4.07 -8.85 5.10
CA CYS A 50 -5.03 -8.06 4.34
C CYS A 50 -6.27 -7.74 5.16
N ARG A 51 -7.04 -6.71 4.76
CA ARG A 51 -8.34 -6.40 5.35
C ARG A 51 -9.42 -7.28 4.72
N PRO A 52 -10.19 -8.03 5.51
CA PRO A 52 -11.30 -8.83 5.00
C PRO A 52 -12.28 -7.97 4.19
N TYR A 53 -12.75 -8.50 3.05
CA TYR A 53 -13.71 -7.90 2.13
C TYR A 53 -13.26 -6.61 1.43
N VAL A 54 -12.16 -6.01 1.88
CA VAL A 54 -11.59 -4.77 1.31
C VAL A 54 -10.39 -5.08 0.43
N ASP A 55 -9.46 -5.87 0.96
CA ASP A 55 -8.21 -6.25 0.30
C ASP A 55 -8.27 -7.68 -0.29
N GLU A 56 -9.38 -8.38 -0.08
CA GLU A 56 -9.67 -9.71 -0.59
C GLU A 56 -11.20 -9.95 -0.64
N ALA A 57 -11.65 -11.11 -1.18
CA ALA A 57 -13.04 -11.35 -1.50
C ALA A 57 -13.88 -11.96 -0.36
N GLY A 58 -13.35 -12.19 0.85
CA GLY A 58 -14.09 -12.72 1.98
C GLY A 58 -13.36 -13.75 2.82
N ALA A 59 -12.03 -13.86 2.73
CA ALA A 59 -11.23 -14.65 3.65
C ALA A 59 -11.10 -13.93 5.01
N ILE A 60 -10.99 -14.70 6.08
CA ILE A 60 -10.71 -14.16 7.41
C ILE A 60 -9.20 -14.20 7.64
N ASP A 61 -8.58 -13.05 7.83
CA ASP A 61 -7.21 -12.94 8.32
C ASP A 61 -7.22 -12.58 9.81
N ALA A 62 -6.82 -13.53 10.67
CA ALA A 62 -6.79 -13.34 12.12
C ALA A 62 -5.85 -12.22 12.58
N THR A 63 -4.96 -11.73 11.69
CA THR A 63 -3.99 -10.66 11.96
C THR A 63 -4.38 -9.33 11.33
N SER A 64 -5.53 -9.22 10.68
CA SER A 64 -5.99 -7.99 10.00
C SER A 64 -6.05 -6.77 10.93
N HIS A 65 -6.34 -6.97 12.21
CA HIS A 65 -6.39 -5.90 13.22
C HIS A 65 -5.05 -5.16 13.41
N TYR A 66 -3.92 -5.77 13.03
CA TYR A 66 -2.61 -5.09 13.07
C TYR A 66 -2.50 -3.98 12.01
N LEU A 67 -3.24 -4.08 10.89
CA LEU A 67 -3.32 -3.01 9.89
C LEU A 67 -4.01 -1.76 10.45
N ASP A 68 -4.98 -1.95 11.35
CA ASP A 68 -5.62 -0.84 12.05
C ASP A 68 -4.74 -0.31 13.19
N ALA A 69 -4.04 -1.21 13.89
CA ALA A 69 -3.13 -0.83 14.96
C ALA A 69 -1.96 0.05 14.46
N ILE A 70 -1.40 -0.24 13.28
CA ILE A 70 -0.36 0.60 12.69
C ILE A 70 -0.90 1.97 12.27
N GLU A 71 -2.16 2.06 11.83
CA GLU A 71 -2.82 3.34 11.53
C GLU A 71 -3.10 4.15 12.81
N GLN A 72 -3.49 3.50 13.90
CA GLN A 72 -3.73 4.14 15.20
C GLN A 72 -2.49 4.81 15.78
N ILE A 73 -1.30 4.33 15.50
CA ILE A 73 -0.04 4.97 15.91
C ILE A 73 0.45 6.07 14.93
N GLY A 74 -0.40 6.51 14.00
CA GLY A 74 -0.15 7.66 13.12
C GLY A 74 0.47 7.34 11.76
N PHE A 75 0.57 6.07 11.39
CA PHE A 75 0.97 5.67 10.04
C PHE A 75 -0.25 5.44 9.15
N ARG A 76 -0.10 5.67 7.86
CA ARG A 76 -1.20 5.61 6.90
C ARG A 76 -0.86 4.65 5.76
N ASP A 77 -1.72 3.67 5.49
CA ASP A 77 -1.68 2.89 4.25
C ASP A 77 -1.96 3.83 3.07
N LEU A 78 -0.90 4.31 2.43
CA LEU A 78 -1.00 5.39 1.45
C LEU A 78 -1.85 5.02 0.25
N TRP A 79 -1.70 3.79 -0.26
CA TRP A 79 -2.49 3.35 -1.41
C TRP A 79 -3.97 3.28 -1.06
N ARG A 80 -4.33 2.66 0.05
CA ARG A 80 -5.73 2.54 0.51
C ARG A 80 -6.34 3.90 0.81
N HIS A 81 -5.57 4.81 1.41
CA HIS A 81 -6.03 6.17 1.68
C HIS A 81 -6.39 6.94 0.40
N ARG A 82 -5.65 6.73 -0.68
CA ARG A 82 -5.91 7.37 -1.99
C ARG A 82 -6.98 6.66 -2.82
N HIS A 83 -7.24 5.41 -2.52
CA HIS A 83 -8.16 4.55 -3.26
C HIS A 83 -9.09 3.78 -2.29
N PRO A 84 -9.95 4.49 -1.51
CA PRO A 84 -10.73 3.88 -0.42
C PRO A 84 -11.63 2.75 -0.89
N ASP A 85 -12.24 2.87 -2.08
CA ASP A 85 -13.22 1.92 -2.61
C ASP A 85 -12.66 1.00 -3.70
N ARG A 86 -11.39 1.20 -4.10
CA ARG A 86 -10.81 0.43 -5.20
C ARG A 86 -10.34 -0.92 -4.70
N ARG A 87 -10.70 -1.99 -5.43
CA ARG A 87 -10.09 -3.30 -5.26
C ARG A 87 -8.79 -3.38 -6.04
N GLU A 88 -7.78 -3.92 -5.37
CA GLU A 88 -6.45 -4.15 -5.93
C GLU A 88 -5.85 -5.39 -5.27
N TYR A 89 -5.07 -6.15 -6.03
CA TYR A 89 -4.46 -7.37 -5.53
C TYR A 89 -2.98 -7.42 -5.87
N SER A 90 -2.15 -7.65 -4.87
CA SER A 90 -0.71 -7.80 -5.06
C SER A 90 -0.27 -9.26 -5.20
N TRP A 91 -1.09 -10.19 -4.77
CA TRP A 91 -0.82 -11.63 -4.87
C TRP A 91 -2.10 -12.43 -5.14
N PHE A 92 -1.94 -13.60 -5.79
CA PHE A 92 -3.04 -14.52 -6.08
C PHE A 92 -2.72 -15.93 -5.58
N SER A 93 -3.67 -16.54 -4.88
CA SER A 93 -3.56 -17.93 -4.45
C SER A 93 -3.62 -18.90 -5.64
N THR A 94 -3.27 -20.17 -5.40
CA THR A 94 -3.42 -21.25 -6.39
C THR A 94 -4.85 -21.45 -6.89
N ARG A 95 -5.85 -20.96 -6.15
CA ARG A 95 -7.27 -20.95 -6.54
C ARG A 95 -7.68 -19.66 -7.26
N ASN A 96 -6.71 -18.84 -7.63
CA ASN A 96 -6.91 -17.53 -8.26
C ASN A 96 -7.71 -16.53 -7.41
N ASN A 97 -7.70 -16.66 -6.09
CA ASN A 97 -8.21 -15.63 -5.19
C ASN A 97 -7.14 -14.56 -5.02
N GLY A 98 -7.53 -13.31 -5.25
CA GLY A 98 -6.64 -12.15 -5.12
C GLY A 98 -6.60 -11.61 -3.69
N PHE A 99 -5.42 -11.15 -3.27
CA PHE A 99 -5.13 -10.56 -1.97
C PHE A 99 -4.20 -9.36 -2.13
N ARG A 100 -4.48 -8.27 -1.43
CA ARG A 100 -3.55 -7.15 -1.31
C ARG A 100 -2.83 -7.30 0.03
N ILE A 101 -1.65 -7.89 -0.01
CA ILE A 101 -0.81 -8.20 1.16
C ILE A 101 0.49 -7.40 1.20
N ASP A 102 0.80 -6.69 0.12
CA ASP A 102 1.90 -5.74 0.04
C ASP A 102 1.38 -4.33 0.33
N HIS A 103 1.97 -3.65 1.29
CA HIS A 103 1.50 -2.35 1.77
C HIS A 103 2.64 -1.33 1.86
N ALA A 104 2.30 -0.04 1.87
CA ALA A 104 3.20 1.06 2.20
C ALA A 104 2.53 1.94 3.26
N PHE A 105 3.03 1.85 4.49
CA PHE A 105 2.60 2.66 5.62
C PHE A 105 3.57 3.81 5.85
N LEU A 106 3.08 5.03 5.71
CA LEU A 106 3.87 6.26 5.85
C LEU A 106 3.43 7.03 7.09
N SER A 107 4.40 7.59 7.82
CA SER A 107 4.10 8.63 8.81
C SER A 107 3.40 9.82 8.14
N GLN A 108 2.64 10.58 8.90
CA GLN A 108 1.85 11.70 8.37
C GLN A 108 2.73 12.72 7.63
N GLU A 109 3.90 13.05 8.16
CA GLU A 109 4.84 13.98 7.52
C GLU A 109 5.38 13.44 6.19
N LEU A 110 5.73 12.16 6.13
CA LEU A 110 6.24 11.57 4.90
C LEU A 110 5.13 11.40 3.86
N ALA A 111 3.91 11.08 4.27
CA ALA A 111 2.75 10.97 3.39
C ALA A 111 2.41 12.30 2.69
N ALA A 112 2.68 13.45 3.33
CA ALA A 112 2.51 14.77 2.74
C ALA A 112 3.51 15.04 1.59
N CYS A 113 4.66 14.36 1.57
CA CYS A 113 5.68 14.46 0.52
C CYS A 113 5.55 13.35 -0.54
N ALA A 114 4.59 12.43 -0.39
CA ALA A 114 4.45 11.31 -1.30
C ALA A 114 3.85 11.75 -2.65
N GLY A 115 4.54 11.39 -3.74
CA GLY A 115 4.09 11.48 -5.12
C GLY A 115 3.11 10.37 -5.47
N THR A 116 3.36 9.61 -6.54
CA THR A 116 2.48 8.51 -6.95
C THR A 116 2.64 7.28 -6.04
N VAL A 117 1.57 6.51 -5.92
CA VAL A 117 1.58 5.16 -5.35
C VAL A 117 0.69 4.27 -6.19
N HIS A 118 1.24 3.17 -6.71
CA HIS A 118 0.52 2.24 -7.57
C HIS A 118 1.14 0.84 -7.53
N TYR A 119 0.37 -0.15 -8.00
CA TYR A 119 0.87 -1.50 -8.24
C TYR A 119 1.23 -1.67 -9.72
N SER A 120 2.43 -2.20 -10.00
CA SER A 120 2.86 -2.55 -11.35
C SER A 120 2.54 -4.03 -11.61
N HIS A 121 1.62 -4.28 -12.54
CA HIS A 121 1.22 -5.65 -12.88
C HIS A 121 2.11 -6.30 -13.93
N GLU A 122 2.99 -5.54 -14.56
CA GLU A 122 3.83 -6.00 -15.68
C GLU A 122 4.73 -7.16 -15.29
N GLU A 123 5.39 -7.10 -14.13
CA GLU A 123 6.31 -8.10 -13.62
C GLU A 123 5.61 -9.42 -13.34
N ARG A 124 4.41 -9.36 -12.76
CA ARG A 124 3.61 -10.56 -12.47
C ARG A 124 3.07 -11.18 -13.76
N VAL A 125 2.59 -10.37 -14.70
CA VAL A 125 2.08 -10.84 -16.00
C VAL A 125 3.20 -11.46 -16.83
N ALA A 126 4.42 -10.90 -16.74
CA ALA A 126 5.61 -11.45 -17.41
C ALA A 126 6.17 -12.71 -16.71
N GLY A 127 5.62 -13.13 -15.57
CA GLY A 127 6.11 -14.28 -14.80
C GLY A 127 7.45 -14.06 -14.09
N LEU A 128 7.85 -12.81 -13.90
CA LEU A 128 9.09 -12.45 -13.20
C LEU A 128 8.93 -12.50 -11.67
N SER A 129 7.70 -12.37 -11.18
CA SER A 129 7.33 -12.46 -9.77
C SER A 129 5.91 -13.02 -9.65
N ASP A 130 5.58 -13.68 -8.55
CA ASP A 130 4.21 -14.04 -8.17
C ASP A 130 3.49 -12.91 -7.43
N HIS A 131 4.24 -11.87 -7.01
CA HIS A 131 3.71 -10.63 -6.48
C HIS A 131 3.68 -9.50 -7.53
N THR A 132 2.77 -8.56 -7.31
CA THR A 132 2.68 -7.30 -8.04
C THR A 132 3.45 -6.23 -7.23
N PRO A 133 4.57 -5.70 -7.73
CA PRO A 133 5.34 -4.66 -7.04
C PRO A 133 4.50 -3.43 -6.69
N LEU A 134 4.61 -2.96 -5.45
CA LEU A 134 4.08 -1.68 -5.02
C LEU A 134 5.15 -0.60 -5.24
N ILE A 135 4.83 0.37 -6.08
CA ILE A 135 5.72 1.48 -6.43
C ILE A 135 5.25 2.74 -5.72
N LEU A 136 6.18 3.38 -5.00
CA LEU A 136 5.96 4.63 -4.29
C LEU A 136 7.01 5.66 -4.71
N GLU A 137 6.57 6.83 -5.12
CA GLU A 137 7.44 7.98 -5.38
C GLU A 137 7.37 8.95 -4.19
N LEU A 138 8.54 9.38 -3.74
CA LEU A 138 8.69 10.44 -2.75
C LEU A 138 9.27 11.68 -3.43
N ALA A 139 8.70 12.85 -3.17
CA ALA A 139 9.29 14.11 -3.63
C ALA A 139 10.58 14.37 -2.84
N GLY A 140 11.66 14.76 -3.55
CA GLY A 140 12.90 15.21 -2.90
C GLY A 140 12.70 16.49 -2.09
N ASP A 141 13.54 16.69 -1.10
CA ASP A 141 13.53 17.92 -0.28
C ASP A 141 13.82 19.14 -1.19
N GLY A 142 12.82 19.97 -1.42
CA GLY A 142 12.87 21.13 -2.32
C GLY A 142 11.81 21.15 -3.43
N ALA A 143 11.17 20.04 -3.72
CA ALA A 143 9.97 20.02 -4.54
C ALA A 143 8.74 20.09 -3.63
N GLY A 144 7.94 21.16 -3.76
CA GLY A 144 6.62 21.21 -3.13
C GLY A 144 5.76 20.01 -3.55
N PRO A 145 4.65 19.72 -2.85
CA PRO A 145 3.79 18.58 -3.16
C PRO A 145 3.45 18.57 -4.66
N PRO A 146 3.57 17.42 -5.36
CA PRO A 146 3.28 17.36 -6.78
C PRO A 146 1.83 17.81 -7.02
N ALA A 147 1.67 18.77 -7.94
CA ALA A 147 0.35 19.26 -8.32
C ALA A 147 -0.49 18.10 -8.84
N VAL A 148 -1.57 17.77 -8.14
CA VAL A 148 -2.55 16.78 -8.59
C VAL A 148 -3.17 17.33 -9.88
N LYS A 149 -2.74 16.80 -11.03
CA LYS A 149 -3.42 17.08 -12.31
C LYS A 149 -4.79 16.41 -12.25
N ALA A 150 -5.82 17.21 -12.03
CA ALA A 150 -7.21 16.78 -12.20
C ALA A 150 -7.39 16.32 -13.65
N GLY A 151 -7.46 15.02 -13.86
CA GLY A 151 -7.78 14.44 -15.16
C GLY A 151 -9.19 14.86 -15.57
N LYS A 152 -9.30 15.75 -16.57
CA LYS A 152 -10.57 16.07 -17.22
C LYS A 152 -11.00 14.85 -18.04
N HIS A 153 -11.79 13.97 -17.48
CA HIS A 153 -12.57 13.02 -18.26
C HIS A 153 -13.65 13.82 -19.01
N ARG A 154 -13.40 14.13 -20.29
CA ARG A 154 -14.45 14.50 -21.21
C ARG A 154 -15.25 13.25 -21.54
N HIS A 155 -16.44 13.13 -20.99
CA HIS A 155 -17.47 12.27 -21.55
C HIS A 155 -17.84 12.84 -22.93
N GLN A 156 -17.43 12.17 -24.00
CA GLN A 156 -18.06 12.33 -25.29
C GLN A 156 -19.40 11.57 -25.23
N LEU A 157 -20.47 12.33 -25.18
CA LEU A 157 -21.81 11.84 -25.47
C LEU A 157 -21.84 11.47 -26.96
N SER A 158 -22.02 10.20 -27.26
CA SER A 158 -22.31 9.72 -28.62
C SER A 158 -23.73 10.10 -29.01
N ASP A 159 -23.88 10.71 -30.20
CA ASP A 159 -25.16 11.08 -30.79
C ASP A 159 -26.08 9.88 -31.03
N PRO A 160 -27.40 10.05 -30.96
CA PRO A 160 -28.36 8.97 -31.17
C PRO A 160 -28.44 8.59 -32.66
N VAL A 161 -28.32 7.28 -32.93
CA VAL A 161 -28.54 6.68 -34.24
C VAL A 161 -29.99 6.83 -34.62
N LYS A 162 -30.28 7.55 -35.73
CA LYS A 162 -31.58 7.56 -36.38
C LYS A 162 -31.76 6.25 -37.16
N ILE A 163 -32.82 5.51 -36.84
CA ILE A 163 -33.30 4.37 -37.60
C ILE A 163 -34.35 4.89 -38.56
N SER A 164 -34.14 4.63 -39.84
CA SER A 164 -35.14 4.78 -40.93
C SER A 164 -35.72 3.43 -41.24
#